data_59b8e33a3587e7225ef573f356857b37
#
_entry.id   59b8e33a3587e7225ef573f356857b37
#
_cell.length_a   1.000
_cell.length_b   1.000
_cell.length_c   1.000
_cell.angle_alpha   90.00
_cell.angle_beta   90.00
_cell.angle_gamma   90.00
#
_symmetry.space_group_name_H-M   'P 1'
#
loop_
_entity.id
_entity.type
_entity.pdbx_description
1 polymer ?
#
loop_
_entity_poly.entity_id
_entity_poly.type
_entity_poly.pdbx_seq_one_letter_code
_entity_poly.pdbx_strand_id
1 'polypeptide(L)'
;MKQQISEMRDILDNPSEEDDDELESPDQSNSGVPSDHHQGFIFGYSSTMVSMRSLHPSPSQIFILWEVFKENVDPLVRVLHRPTAKNILINASSNTDSLSRSAEALLFSIYYGAVASLTPEQCQSLLGESKDSLSKRYRFATEQALARAGFLNSSSLMLLQAFVFFLICVRHQDDTRLVWSLGGLAIHLAQALGIHRDGTNFDLNPFETEMRRRLWWHISILDTRSSEDHGTDPTFSEQFYDTKLPMNINDDDIYPDMKEPPKERVGCTEMTFCLMRFELSVVMRRLNFTAPGDDDPDANKRTLEEKEKLIDQCHRVLEEKYLQFCDMNIPYGFPFFSQLLS
;
A
#
# COMPACT_ATOMS: atom_id res chain seq x y z
N MET A 1 -6.47 6.07 -26.11
CA MET A 1 -7.40 5.76 -25.01
C MET A 1 -8.17 4.43 -25.23
N LYS A 2 -9.01 4.25 -26.30
CA LYS A 2 -9.71 2.98 -26.52
C LYS A 2 -8.76 1.79 -26.75
N GLN A 3 -7.65 1.98 -27.43
CA GLN A 3 -6.63 0.95 -27.69
C GLN A 3 -5.91 0.56 -26.39
N GLN A 4 -5.55 1.51 -25.53
CA GLN A 4 -4.94 1.23 -24.22
C GLN A 4 -5.90 0.49 -23.28
N ILE A 5 -7.19 0.80 -23.34
CA ILE A 5 -8.22 0.08 -22.57
C ILE A 5 -8.38 -1.36 -23.08
N SER A 6 -8.28 -1.59 -24.41
CA SER A 6 -8.29 -2.93 -24.99
C SER A 6 -7.06 -3.74 -24.59
N GLU A 7 -5.88 -3.15 -24.66
CA GLU A 7 -4.61 -3.81 -24.25
C GLU A 7 -4.62 -4.15 -22.74
N MET A 8 -5.15 -3.25 -21.88
CA MET A 8 -5.31 -3.54 -20.46
C MET A 8 -6.36 -4.60 -20.16
N ARG A 9 -7.44 -4.65 -20.95
CA ARG A 9 -8.45 -5.71 -20.83
C ARG A 9 -7.86 -7.06 -21.19
N ASP A 10 -7.05 -7.16 -22.25
CA ASP A 10 -6.37 -8.38 -22.63
C ASP A 10 -5.41 -8.89 -21.54
N ILE A 11 -4.77 -7.99 -20.79
CA ILE A 11 -3.92 -8.33 -19.63
C ILE A 11 -4.75 -8.82 -18.45
N LEU A 12 -5.94 -8.24 -18.23
CA LEU A 12 -6.82 -8.59 -17.12
C LEU A 12 -7.66 -9.86 -17.40
N ASP A 13 -8.05 -10.06 -18.67
CA ASP A 13 -8.85 -11.22 -19.10
C ASP A 13 -7.98 -12.47 -19.31
N ASN A 14 -6.66 -12.31 -19.50
CA ASN A 14 -5.64 -13.36 -19.50
C ASN A 14 -4.63 -13.06 -18.37
N PRO A 15 -4.97 -13.27 -17.09
CA PRO A 15 -3.95 -13.38 -16.07
C PRO A 15 -3.08 -14.56 -16.52
N SER A 16 -1.79 -14.31 -16.75
CA SER A 16 -0.86 -15.38 -17.03
C SER A 16 -1.02 -16.39 -15.90
N GLU A 17 -1.45 -17.61 -16.22
CA GLU A 17 -1.62 -18.73 -15.27
C GLU A 17 -0.27 -19.18 -14.63
N GLU A 18 0.74 -18.30 -14.71
CA GLU A 18 2.08 -18.50 -14.14
C GLU A 18 2.18 -18.19 -12.64
N ASP A 19 1.08 -17.84 -11.97
CA ASP A 19 1.01 -17.80 -10.50
C ASP A 19 0.68 -19.20 -9.90
N ASP A 20 0.58 -20.25 -10.72
CA ASP A 20 0.59 -21.61 -10.23
C ASP A 20 2.00 -21.94 -9.73
N ASP A 21 2.11 -22.00 -8.41
CA ASP A 21 3.25 -22.49 -7.64
C ASP A 21 3.67 -23.89 -8.13
N GLU A 22 4.44 -23.96 -9.22
CA GLU A 22 5.23 -25.15 -9.49
C GLU A 22 6.30 -25.23 -8.39
N LEU A 23 6.07 -26.17 -7.48
CA LEU A 23 7.08 -26.71 -6.58
C LEU A 23 8.19 -27.31 -7.45
N GLU A 24 9.11 -26.47 -7.93
CA GLU A 24 10.32 -26.96 -8.57
C GLU A 24 11.14 -27.74 -7.56
N SER A 25 11.19 -29.03 -7.80
CA SER A 25 12.17 -29.92 -7.19
C SER A 25 13.59 -29.43 -7.52
N PRO A 26 14.55 -29.49 -6.58
CA PRO A 26 15.90 -29.03 -6.80
C PRO A 26 16.68 -30.10 -7.58
N ASP A 27 16.57 -30.13 -8.89
CA ASP A 27 17.59 -30.73 -9.78
C ASP A 27 17.16 -30.60 -11.24
N GLN A 28 17.62 -29.54 -11.90
CA GLN A 28 18.05 -29.63 -13.30
C GLN A 28 18.94 -28.42 -13.65
N SER A 29 20.22 -28.71 -13.84
CA SER A 29 21.23 -27.83 -14.44
C SER A 29 20.80 -27.45 -15.85
N ASN A 30 20.29 -26.23 -16.03
CA ASN A 30 20.15 -25.63 -17.34
C ASN A 30 20.89 -24.30 -17.38
N SER A 31 21.87 -24.19 -18.28
CA SER A 31 22.76 -23.05 -18.49
C SER A 31 22.05 -21.88 -19.19
N GLY A 32 21.09 -21.29 -18.53
CA GLY A 32 20.53 -19.98 -18.84
C GLY A 32 20.94 -19.01 -17.72
N VAL A 33 21.34 -17.79 -18.05
CA VAL A 33 21.61 -16.76 -17.05
C VAL A 33 20.33 -16.59 -16.22
N PRO A 34 20.35 -16.85 -14.91
CA PRO A 34 19.14 -16.77 -14.11
C PRO A 34 18.61 -15.34 -14.12
N SER A 35 17.32 -15.16 -14.40
CA SER A 35 16.62 -13.86 -14.35
C SER A 35 16.63 -13.22 -12.97
N ASP A 36 17.01 -13.96 -11.93
CA ASP A 36 17.08 -13.52 -10.53
C ASP A 36 18.16 -12.47 -10.21
N HIS A 37 19.10 -12.21 -11.11
CA HIS A 37 20.19 -11.27 -10.85
C HIS A 37 19.76 -9.79 -10.86
N HIS A 38 18.65 -9.44 -11.49
CA HIS A 38 18.22 -8.04 -11.63
C HIS A 38 17.74 -7.42 -10.30
N GLN A 39 17.26 -8.22 -9.37
CA GLN A 39 16.67 -7.75 -8.11
C GLN A 39 17.74 -7.44 -7.06
N GLY A 40 18.89 -8.08 -7.10
CA GLY A 40 20.06 -7.74 -6.30
C GLY A 40 20.56 -6.32 -6.56
N PHE A 41 20.29 -5.77 -7.75
CA PHE A 41 20.64 -4.39 -8.09
C PHE A 41 19.85 -3.36 -7.27
N ILE A 42 18.56 -3.62 -7.00
CA ILE A 42 17.71 -2.69 -6.24
C ILE A 42 17.98 -2.77 -4.73
N PHE A 43 18.06 -4.01 -4.19
CA PHE A 43 18.20 -4.22 -2.74
C PHE A 43 19.65 -4.52 -2.29
N GLY A 44 20.61 -4.54 -3.21
CA GLY A 44 22.04 -4.62 -2.91
C GLY A 44 22.58 -5.99 -2.51
N TYR A 45 21.79 -7.07 -2.53
CA TYR A 45 22.22 -8.43 -2.19
C TYR A 45 21.44 -9.51 -2.93
N SER A 46 22.02 -10.74 -3.01
CA SER A 46 21.38 -11.87 -3.66
C SER A 46 20.30 -12.48 -2.77
N SER A 47 19.07 -12.51 -3.26
CA SER A 47 17.89 -13.06 -2.55
C SER A 47 17.91 -14.58 -2.37
N THR A 48 18.76 -15.30 -3.13
CA THR A 48 18.80 -16.76 -3.14
C THR A 48 19.60 -17.38 -1.98
N MET A 49 20.40 -16.57 -1.27
CA MET A 49 21.35 -17.03 -0.25
C MET A 49 20.72 -17.21 1.15
N VAL A 50 19.51 -16.75 1.38
CA VAL A 50 18.92 -16.70 2.74
C VAL A 50 17.68 -17.60 2.81
N SER A 51 17.64 -18.48 3.83
CA SER A 51 16.42 -19.23 4.15
C SER A 51 15.38 -18.32 4.81
N MET A 52 14.30 -18.03 4.09
CA MET A 52 13.21 -17.19 4.61
C MET A 52 12.55 -17.80 5.84
N ARG A 53 12.52 -19.14 5.92
CA ARG A 53 11.94 -19.86 7.06
C ARG A 53 12.52 -19.44 8.40
N SER A 54 13.83 -19.17 8.46
CA SER A 54 14.50 -18.77 9.69
C SER A 54 14.19 -17.31 10.10
N LEU A 55 13.63 -16.52 9.20
CA LEU A 55 13.27 -15.12 9.45
C LEU A 55 11.83 -14.97 9.94
N HIS A 56 10.98 -15.98 9.75
CA HIS A 56 9.62 -15.95 10.28
C HIS A 56 9.62 -15.96 11.81
N PRO A 57 8.71 -15.18 12.43
CA PRO A 57 8.49 -15.26 13.87
C PRO A 57 7.87 -16.61 14.26
N SER A 58 7.95 -16.96 15.54
CA SER A 58 7.23 -18.12 16.05
C SER A 58 5.71 -17.97 15.88
N PRO A 59 4.93 -19.07 15.80
CA PRO A 59 3.48 -18.99 15.65
C PRO A 59 2.79 -18.06 16.66
N SER A 60 3.23 -18.04 17.91
CA SER A 60 2.70 -17.13 18.93
C SER A 60 3.01 -15.65 18.62
N GLN A 61 4.23 -15.36 18.17
CA GLN A 61 4.64 -14.02 17.79
C GLN A 61 3.93 -13.53 16.50
N ILE A 62 3.60 -14.44 15.57
CA ILE A 62 2.78 -14.11 14.38
C ILE A 62 1.45 -13.50 14.81
N PHE A 63 0.74 -14.11 15.77
CA PHE A 63 -0.53 -13.59 16.26
C PHE A 63 -0.37 -12.27 17.02
N ILE A 64 0.68 -12.12 17.83
CA ILE A 64 0.98 -10.86 18.53
C ILE A 64 1.20 -9.73 17.51
N LEU A 65 2.04 -9.95 16.51
CA LEU A 65 2.32 -8.96 15.45
C LEU A 65 1.06 -8.61 14.65
N TRP A 66 0.17 -9.59 14.42
CA TRP A 66 -1.11 -9.33 13.76
C TRP A 66 -2.04 -8.46 14.60
N GLU A 67 -2.16 -8.71 15.91
CA GLU A 67 -2.96 -7.85 16.79
C GLU A 67 -2.40 -6.42 16.80
N VAL A 68 -1.07 -6.27 16.97
CA VAL A 68 -0.40 -4.96 16.90
C VAL A 68 -0.65 -4.27 15.56
N PHE A 69 -0.55 -4.99 14.44
CA PHE A 69 -0.84 -4.44 13.12
C PHE A 69 -2.27 -3.91 13.03
N LYS A 70 -3.25 -4.70 13.45
CA LYS A 70 -4.67 -4.31 13.43
C LYS A 70 -4.99 -3.08 14.27
N GLU A 71 -4.32 -2.93 15.41
CA GLU A 71 -4.57 -1.82 16.32
C GLU A 71 -3.83 -0.55 15.92
N ASN A 72 -2.56 -0.67 15.54
CA ASN A 72 -1.68 0.48 15.36
C ASN A 72 -1.55 0.95 13.91
N VAL A 73 -1.65 0.04 12.94
CA VAL A 73 -1.24 0.32 11.56
C VAL A 73 -2.41 0.31 10.59
N ASP A 74 -3.19 -0.77 10.61
CA ASP A 74 -4.29 -0.97 9.68
C ASP A 74 -5.34 0.16 9.67
N PRO A 75 -5.70 0.81 10.81
CA PRO A 75 -6.62 1.95 10.77
C PRO A 75 -6.11 3.14 9.96
N LEU A 76 -4.80 3.24 9.77
CA LEU A 76 -4.13 4.33 9.07
C LEU A 76 -3.78 3.99 7.61
N VAL A 77 -3.63 2.69 7.31
CA VAL A 77 -3.17 2.19 6.00
C VAL A 77 -4.04 1.00 5.56
N ARG A 78 -5.18 1.30 4.98
CA ARG A 78 -6.19 0.33 4.56
C ARG A 78 -5.93 -0.23 3.17
N VAL A 79 -4.73 -0.74 2.92
CA VAL A 79 -4.38 -1.40 1.64
C VAL A 79 -4.79 -2.86 1.59
N LEU A 80 -5.12 -3.46 2.75
CA LEU A 80 -5.46 -4.87 2.88
C LEU A 80 -6.94 -5.05 3.21
N HIS A 81 -7.46 -6.22 2.87
CA HIS A 81 -8.72 -6.73 3.38
C HIS A 81 -8.42 -7.66 4.57
N ARG A 82 -8.79 -7.24 5.78
CA ARG A 82 -8.46 -7.97 7.02
C ARG A 82 -8.84 -9.45 7.01
N PRO A 83 -10.05 -9.86 6.59
CA PRO A 83 -10.42 -11.26 6.58
C PRO A 83 -9.50 -12.11 5.67
N THR A 84 -9.17 -11.62 4.48
CA THR A 84 -8.24 -12.30 3.56
C THR A 84 -6.83 -12.38 4.13
N ALA A 85 -6.30 -11.28 4.65
CA ALA A 85 -4.97 -11.25 5.27
C ALA A 85 -4.88 -12.16 6.50
N LYS A 86 -5.95 -12.23 7.31
CA LYS A 86 -6.04 -13.15 8.45
C LYS A 86 -5.95 -14.63 8.03
N ASN A 87 -6.58 -15.00 6.92
CA ASN A 87 -6.51 -16.38 6.42
C ASN A 87 -5.07 -16.75 6.01
N ILE A 88 -4.35 -15.84 5.34
CA ILE A 88 -2.95 -16.02 4.99
C ILE A 88 -2.10 -16.21 6.25
N LEU A 89 -2.33 -15.40 7.27
CA LEU A 89 -1.61 -15.47 8.55
C LEU A 89 -1.87 -16.79 9.30
N ILE A 90 -3.11 -17.28 9.32
CA ILE A 90 -3.45 -18.58 9.91
C ILE A 90 -2.72 -19.70 9.19
N ASN A 91 -2.68 -19.68 7.86
CA ASN A 91 -1.94 -20.66 7.06
C ASN A 91 -0.43 -20.60 7.40
N ALA A 92 0.15 -19.41 7.48
CA ALA A 92 1.55 -19.19 7.86
C ALA A 92 1.87 -19.75 9.25
N SER A 93 0.99 -19.56 10.23
CA SER A 93 1.19 -20.06 11.59
C SER A 93 1.22 -21.59 11.68
N SER A 94 0.58 -22.27 10.72
CA SER A 94 0.53 -23.72 10.63
C SER A 94 1.68 -24.29 9.81
N ASN A 95 1.99 -23.67 8.67
CA ASN A 95 3.07 -24.11 7.78
C ASN A 95 3.53 -22.95 6.89
N THR A 96 4.72 -22.42 7.17
CA THR A 96 5.32 -21.36 6.36
C THR A 96 5.76 -21.82 4.96
N ASP A 97 6.04 -23.11 4.77
CA ASP A 97 6.53 -23.66 3.50
C ASP A 97 5.40 -23.75 2.44
N SER A 98 4.14 -23.62 2.85
CA SER A 98 2.97 -23.62 1.95
C SER A 98 2.57 -22.23 1.47
N LEU A 99 3.29 -21.18 1.85
CA LEU A 99 2.98 -19.81 1.45
C LEU A 99 3.42 -19.54 0.01
N SER A 100 2.56 -18.88 -0.76
CA SER A 100 2.98 -18.30 -2.02
C SER A 100 4.01 -17.18 -1.76
N ARG A 101 4.88 -16.92 -2.73
CA ARG A 101 5.92 -15.87 -2.62
C ARG A 101 5.31 -14.49 -2.34
N SER A 102 4.17 -14.18 -2.96
CA SER A 102 3.45 -12.93 -2.73
C SER A 102 2.88 -12.84 -1.31
N ALA A 103 2.34 -13.95 -0.79
CA ALA A 103 1.83 -14.01 0.58
C ALA A 103 2.96 -13.88 1.62
N GLU A 104 4.12 -14.50 1.38
CA GLU A 104 5.30 -14.36 2.22
C GLU A 104 5.79 -12.91 2.27
N ALA A 105 5.88 -12.22 1.12
CA ALA A 105 6.25 -10.80 1.06
C ALA A 105 5.25 -9.92 1.82
N LEU A 106 3.96 -10.19 1.69
CA LEU A 106 2.92 -9.46 2.41
C LEU A 106 3.05 -9.65 3.93
N LEU A 107 3.27 -10.88 4.40
CA LEU A 107 3.41 -11.16 5.82
C LEU A 107 4.64 -10.46 6.42
N PHE A 108 5.80 -10.50 5.75
CA PHE A 108 6.98 -9.79 6.24
C PHE A 108 6.76 -8.29 6.27
N SER A 109 6.05 -7.70 5.31
CA SER A 109 5.69 -6.28 5.35
C SER A 109 4.77 -5.96 6.54
N ILE A 110 3.81 -6.83 6.87
CA ILE A 110 2.94 -6.71 8.05
C ILE A 110 3.77 -6.79 9.35
N TYR A 111 4.70 -7.74 9.47
CA TYR A 111 5.55 -7.86 10.65
C TYR A 111 6.44 -6.63 10.81
N TYR A 112 7.01 -6.14 9.71
CA TYR A 112 7.81 -4.92 9.72
C TYR A 112 7.00 -3.71 10.18
N GLY A 113 5.79 -3.49 9.62
CA GLY A 113 4.92 -2.40 10.02
C GLY A 113 4.47 -2.49 11.47
N ALA A 114 4.14 -3.69 11.96
CA ALA A 114 3.80 -3.91 13.35
C ALA A 114 4.95 -3.52 14.28
N VAL A 115 6.18 -3.99 14.01
CA VAL A 115 7.38 -3.63 14.80
C VAL A 115 7.69 -2.14 14.72
N ALA A 116 7.55 -1.52 13.54
CA ALA A 116 7.75 -0.08 13.37
C ALA A 116 6.84 0.75 14.29
N SER A 117 5.61 0.27 14.52
CA SER A 117 4.60 0.93 15.34
C SER A 117 4.79 0.78 16.87
N LEU A 118 5.59 -0.17 17.33
CA LEU A 118 5.85 -0.42 18.74
C LEU A 118 6.94 0.49 19.30
N THR A 119 6.89 0.75 20.61
CA THR A 119 8.04 1.35 21.34
C THR A 119 9.13 0.31 21.60
N PRO A 120 10.39 0.71 21.90
CA PRO A 120 11.45 -0.23 22.30
C PRO A 120 11.04 -1.13 23.48
N GLU A 121 10.37 -0.58 24.48
CA GLU A 121 9.88 -1.29 25.67
C GLU A 121 8.82 -2.32 25.32
N GLN A 122 7.90 -1.97 24.42
CA GLN A 122 6.87 -2.88 23.93
C GLN A 122 7.47 -4.03 23.11
N CYS A 123 8.46 -3.76 22.25
CA CYS A 123 9.18 -4.82 21.53
C CYS A 123 9.82 -5.82 22.50
N GLN A 124 10.51 -5.31 23.52
CA GLN A 124 11.15 -6.17 24.52
C GLN A 124 10.14 -6.98 25.33
N SER A 125 9.01 -6.38 25.71
CA SER A 125 7.99 -7.05 26.55
C SER A 125 7.15 -8.07 25.78
N LEU A 126 6.77 -7.77 24.53
CA LEU A 126 5.87 -8.59 23.73
C LEU A 126 6.60 -9.65 22.91
N LEU A 127 7.80 -9.32 22.39
CA LEU A 127 8.52 -10.14 21.43
C LEU A 127 9.85 -10.67 21.98
N GLY A 128 10.32 -10.16 23.13
CA GLY A 128 11.56 -10.62 23.79
C GLY A 128 12.85 -10.12 23.15
N GLU A 129 12.78 -9.18 22.20
CA GLU A 129 13.92 -8.68 21.45
C GLU A 129 13.87 -7.15 21.32
N SER A 130 15.03 -6.53 21.05
CA SER A 130 15.12 -5.09 20.85
C SER A 130 14.43 -4.66 19.55
N LYS A 131 13.81 -3.47 19.55
CA LYS A 131 13.17 -2.88 18.36
C LYS A 131 14.13 -2.78 17.18
N ASP A 132 15.38 -2.38 17.42
CA ASP A 132 16.41 -2.25 16.38
C ASP A 132 16.73 -3.59 15.70
N SER A 133 16.89 -4.68 16.48
CA SER A 133 17.10 -6.03 15.93
C SER A 133 15.91 -6.50 15.10
N LEU A 134 14.70 -6.35 15.62
CA LEU A 134 13.46 -6.75 14.93
C LEU A 134 13.23 -5.94 13.64
N SER A 135 13.43 -4.62 13.69
CA SER A 135 13.28 -3.73 12.54
C SER A 135 14.26 -4.10 11.42
N LYS A 136 15.52 -4.31 11.74
CA LYS A 136 16.54 -4.74 10.76
C LYS A 136 16.19 -6.09 10.14
N ARG A 137 15.78 -7.06 10.98
CA ARG A 137 15.38 -8.40 10.52
C ARG A 137 14.20 -8.34 9.56
N TYR A 138 13.11 -7.69 9.94
CA TYR A 138 11.90 -7.70 9.12
C TYR A 138 12.00 -6.76 7.91
N ARG A 139 12.76 -5.66 7.98
CA ARG A 139 13.10 -4.87 6.80
C ARG A 139 13.84 -5.75 5.79
N PHE A 140 14.92 -6.39 6.21
CA PHE A 140 15.69 -7.31 5.37
C PHE A 140 14.83 -8.44 4.81
N ALA A 141 14.01 -9.08 5.65
CA ALA A 141 13.13 -10.16 5.21
C ALA A 141 12.11 -9.69 4.17
N THR A 142 11.53 -8.50 4.33
CA THR A 142 10.59 -7.93 3.35
C THR A 142 11.27 -7.67 2.01
N GLU A 143 12.45 -7.06 2.03
CA GLU A 143 13.23 -6.79 0.81
C GLU A 143 13.59 -8.11 0.08
N GLN A 144 14.00 -9.15 0.83
CA GLN A 144 14.28 -10.47 0.27
C GLN A 144 13.03 -11.15 -0.30
N ALA A 145 11.91 -11.09 0.40
CA ALA A 145 10.66 -11.70 -0.05
C ALA A 145 10.13 -11.03 -1.32
N LEU A 146 10.15 -9.70 -1.39
CA LEU A 146 9.80 -8.94 -2.59
C LEU A 146 10.69 -9.32 -3.78
N ALA A 147 12.00 -9.41 -3.55
CA ALA A 147 12.96 -9.81 -4.59
C ALA A 147 12.67 -11.23 -5.09
N ARG A 148 12.50 -12.20 -4.20
CA ARG A 148 12.21 -13.61 -4.54
C ARG A 148 10.87 -13.80 -5.24
N ALA A 149 9.89 -12.94 -4.94
CA ALA A 149 8.59 -12.94 -5.59
C ALA A 149 8.61 -12.26 -6.98
N GLY A 150 9.75 -11.74 -7.43
CA GLY A 150 9.86 -11.11 -8.74
C GLY A 150 9.02 -9.85 -8.89
N PHE A 151 8.92 -9.01 -7.85
CA PHE A 151 7.95 -7.90 -7.76
C PHE A 151 8.00 -6.92 -8.94
N LEU A 152 9.13 -6.81 -9.63
CA LEU A 152 9.27 -5.94 -10.81
C LEU A 152 8.50 -6.44 -12.04
N ASN A 153 8.31 -7.75 -12.15
CA ASN A 153 7.70 -8.39 -13.31
C ASN A 153 6.35 -9.04 -12.98
N SER A 154 5.92 -8.96 -11.72
CA SER A 154 4.69 -9.62 -11.25
C SER A 154 3.45 -8.80 -11.57
N SER A 155 2.37 -9.48 -11.95
CA SER A 155 1.02 -8.94 -12.08
C SER A 155 0.20 -9.03 -10.78
N SER A 156 0.77 -9.54 -9.69
CA SER A 156 0.08 -9.74 -8.42
C SER A 156 -0.23 -8.43 -7.71
N LEU A 157 -1.52 -8.16 -7.49
CA LEU A 157 -1.99 -7.02 -6.69
C LEU A 157 -1.46 -7.13 -5.24
N MET A 158 -1.46 -8.34 -4.68
CA MET A 158 -0.96 -8.60 -3.32
C MET A 158 0.51 -8.23 -3.17
N LEU A 159 1.33 -8.50 -4.19
CA LEU A 159 2.74 -8.16 -4.16
C LEU A 159 2.97 -6.66 -4.24
N LEU A 160 2.17 -5.95 -5.04
CA LEU A 160 2.21 -4.48 -5.07
C LEU A 160 1.71 -3.88 -3.75
N GLN A 161 0.69 -4.48 -3.11
CA GLN A 161 0.26 -4.09 -1.75
C GLN A 161 1.40 -4.23 -0.74
N ALA A 162 2.12 -5.37 -0.75
CA ALA A 162 3.27 -5.60 0.11
C ALA A 162 4.36 -4.55 -0.11
N PHE A 163 4.68 -4.24 -1.36
CA PHE A 163 5.69 -3.25 -1.72
C PHE A 163 5.32 -1.83 -1.28
N VAL A 164 4.10 -1.39 -1.59
CA VAL A 164 3.61 -0.06 -1.19
C VAL A 164 3.55 0.07 0.33
N PHE A 165 3.06 -0.97 1.02
CA PHE A 165 3.01 -0.98 2.48
C PHE A 165 4.42 -0.92 3.10
N PHE A 166 5.38 -1.66 2.54
CA PHE A 166 6.78 -1.57 2.91
C PHE A 166 7.33 -0.15 2.78
N LEU A 167 7.08 0.53 1.65
CA LEU A 167 7.54 1.91 1.44
C LEU A 167 6.94 2.90 2.44
N ILE A 168 5.65 2.74 2.78
CA ILE A 168 4.99 3.55 3.81
C ILE A 168 5.71 3.38 5.15
N CYS A 169 6.06 2.14 5.53
CA CYS A 169 6.78 1.88 6.78
C CYS A 169 8.22 2.41 6.77
N VAL A 170 8.94 2.30 5.64
CA VAL A 170 10.32 2.80 5.49
C VAL A 170 10.37 4.32 5.60
N ARG A 171 9.38 5.04 5.05
CA ARG A 171 9.31 6.51 5.12
C ARG A 171 9.39 7.01 6.57
N HIS A 172 8.81 6.29 7.53
CA HIS A 172 8.86 6.64 8.95
C HIS A 172 10.24 6.43 9.61
N GLN A 173 11.21 5.85 8.89
CA GLN A 173 12.57 5.60 9.39
C GLN A 173 13.60 6.54 8.75
N ASP A 174 13.20 7.73 8.32
CA ASP A 174 14.02 8.79 7.72
C ASP A 174 14.75 8.44 6.40
N ASP A 175 14.34 7.35 5.72
CA ASP A 175 14.90 6.97 4.41
C ASP A 175 14.06 7.58 3.25
N THR A 176 13.81 8.88 3.35
CA THR A 176 12.89 9.59 2.45
C THR A 176 13.33 9.53 0.99
N ARG A 177 14.65 9.59 0.72
CA ARG A 177 15.18 9.52 -0.65
C ARG A 177 14.94 8.17 -1.32
N LEU A 178 15.11 7.08 -0.58
CA LEU A 178 14.80 5.73 -1.07
C LEU A 178 13.31 5.63 -1.40
N VAL A 179 12.47 6.11 -0.49
CA VAL A 179 11.01 6.07 -0.68
C VAL A 179 10.57 6.92 -1.85
N TRP A 180 11.14 8.10 -2.07
CA TRP A 180 10.87 8.93 -3.24
C TRP A 180 11.22 8.20 -4.55
N SER A 181 12.41 7.59 -4.62
CA SER A 181 12.86 6.85 -5.80
C SER A 181 12.00 5.61 -6.07
N LEU A 182 11.75 4.79 -5.05
CA LEU A 182 10.96 3.57 -5.16
C LEU A 182 9.45 3.85 -5.26
N GLY A 183 8.99 5.01 -4.78
CA GLY A 183 7.62 5.50 -4.97
C GLY A 183 7.30 5.71 -6.45
N GLY A 184 8.22 6.29 -7.21
CA GLY A 184 8.10 6.37 -8.67
C GLY A 184 7.97 4.99 -9.34
N LEU A 185 8.73 4.01 -8.85
CA LEU A 185 8.62 2.62 -9.32
C LEU A 185 7.24 2.03 -8.98
N ALA A 186 6.74 2.25 -7.76
CA ALA A 186 5.41 1.77 -7.36
C ALA A 186 4.30 2.34 -8.26
N ILE A 187 4.41 3.61 -8.68
CA ILE A 187 3.48 4.24 -9.63
C ILE A 187 3.52 3.52 -10.98
N HIS A 188 4.71 3.24 -11.52
CA HIS A 188 4.85 2.53 -12.80
C HIS A 188 4.28 1.11 -12.73
N LEU A 189 4.55 0.36 -11.65
CA LEU A 189 3.96 -0.96 -11.43
C LEU A 189 2.43 -0.89 -11.30
N ALA A 190 1.90 0.12 -10.61
CA ALA A 190 0.48 0.37 -10.51
C ALA A 190 -0.18 0.67 -11.87
N GLN A 191 0.51 1.44 -12.72
CA GLN A 191 0.05 1.73 -14.09
C GLN A 191 0.09 0.47 -14.97
N ALA A 192 1.13 -0.35 -14.84
CA ALA A 192 1.24 -1.63 -15.56
C ALA A 192 0.10 -2.59 -15.17
N LEU A 193 -0.30 -2.61 -13.89
CA LEU A 193 -1.46 -3.36 -13.40
C LEU A 193 -2.81 -2.70 -13.73
N GLY A 194 -2.82 -1.54 -14.36
CA GLY A 194 -4.03 -0.82 -14.73
C GLY A 194 -4.80 -0.20 -13.57
N ILE A 195 -4.27 -0.17 -12.33
CA ILE A 195 -5.03 0.30 -11.15
C ILE A 195 -5.20 1.83 -11.10
N HIS A 196 -4.53 2.58 -11.96
CA HIS A 196 -4.77 4.00 -12.20
C HIS A 196 -6.09 4.25 -12.98
N ARG A 197 -6.72 3.19 -13.47
CA ARG A 197 -8.05 3.21 -14.08
C ARG A 197 -9.04 2.50 -13.17
N ASP A 198 -10.25 3.05 -13.06
CA ASP A 198 -11.26 2.48 -12.18
C ASP A 198 -11.68 1.08 -12.67
N GLY A 199 -11.76 0.11 -11.75
CA GLY A 199 -12.07 -1.28 -12.05
C GLY A 199 -13.43 -1.48 -12.73
N THR A 200 -14.38 -0.53 -12.55
CA THR A 200 -15.67 -0.55 -13.24
C THR A 200 -15.55 -0.36 -14.75
N ASN A 201 -14.44 0.15 -15.25
CA ASN A 201 -14.18 0.27 -16.69
C ASN A 201 -13.78 -1.06 -17.35
N PHE A 202 -13.46 -2.08 -16.54
CA PHE A 202 -12.97 -3.40 -16.97
C PHE A 202 -13.88 -4.55 -16.54
N ASP A 203 -15.07 -4.23 -16.03
CA ASP A 203 -16.03 -5.21 -15.51
C ASP A 203 -15.47 -6.10 -14.39
N LEU A 204 -14.48 -5.59 -13.63
CA LEU A 204 -13.95 -6.28 -12.46
C LEU A 204 -15.01 -6.42 -11.39
N ASN A 205 -14.94 -7.50 -10.60
CA ASN A 205 -15.85 -7.68 -9.49
C ASN A 205 -15.72 -6.53 -8.47
N PRO A 206 -16.75 -6.26 -7.66
CA PRO A 206 -16.72 -5.14 -6.72
C PRO A 206 -15.62 -5.20 -5.67
N PHE A 207 -15.24 -6.40 -5.23
CA PHE A 207 -14.15 -6.59 -4.27
C PHE A 207 -12.79 -6.17 -4.87
N GLU A 208 -12.46 -6.66 -6.06
CA GLU A 208 -11.22 -6.29 -6.73
C GLU A 208 -11.18 -4.80 -7.07
N THR A 209 -12.30 -4.24 -7.53
CA THR A 209 -12.43 -2.81 -7.79
C THR A 209 -12.12 -1.99 -6.55
N GLU A 210 -12.69 -2.37 -5.40
CA GLU A 210 -12.45 -1.68 -4.13
C GLU A 210 -10.99 -1.81 -3.67
N MET A 211 -10.39 -3.01 -3.75
CA MET A 211 -9.00 -3.23 -3.35
C MET A 211 -8.01 -2.43 -4.23
N ARG A 212 -8.28 -2.34 -5.53
CA ARG A 212 -7.51 -1.51 -6.47
C ARG A 212 -7.63 -0.03 -6.16
N ARG A 213 -8.84 0.47 -5.83
CA ARG A 213 -9.07 1.85 -5.38
C ARG A 213 -8.28 2.16 -4.12
N ARG A 214 -8.37 1.31 -3.09
CA ARG A 214 -7.61 1.48 -1.83
C ARG A 214 -6.11 1.59 -2.10
N LEU A 215 -5.55 0.69 -2.90
CA LEU A 215 -4.13 0.68 -3.20
C LEU A 215 -3.70 1.92 -3.99
N TRP A 216 -4.44 2.29 -5.04
CA TRP A 216 -4.14 3.49 -5.83
C TRP A 216 -4.08 4.76 -4.98
N TRP A 217 -5.05 4.95 -4.10
CA TRP A 217 -5.11 6.13 -3.26
C TRP A 217 -4.01 6.18 -2.19
N HIS A 218 -3.54 5.04 -1.69
CA HIS A 218 -2.37 4.99 -0.83
C HIS A 218 -1.07 5.32 -1.60
N ILE A 219 -0.93 4.85 -2.83
CA ILE A 219 0.18 5.24 -3.72
C ILE A 219 0.13 6.75 -3.99
N SER A 220 -1.06 7.31 -4.22
CA SER A 220 -1.27 8.73 -4.43
C SER A 220 -0.82 9.58 -3.24
N ILE A 221 -1.16 9.17 -2.01
CA ILE A 221 -0.67 9.85 -0.80
C ILE A 221 0.85 9.71 -0.68
N LEU A 222 1.39 8.52 -0.89
CA LEU A 222 2.83 8.27 -0.80
C LEU A 222 3.61 9.18 -1.75
N ASP A 223 3.15 9.32 -3.00
CA ASP A 223 3.72 10.21 -3.99
C ASP A 223 3.68 11.68 -3.54
N THR A 224 2.52 12.16 -3.08
CA THR A 224 2.37 13.54 -2.60
C THR A 224 3.30 13.83 -1.42
N ARG A 225 3.34 12.93 -0.42
CA ARG A 225 4.19 13.14 0.76
C ARG A 225 5.68 13.03 0.45
N SER A 226 6.07 12.10 -0.42
CA SER A 226 7.47 12.00 -0.85
C SER A 226 7.93 13.21 -1.65
N SER A 227 7.05 13.81 -2.44
CA SER A 227 7.33 15.04 -3.17
C SER A 227 7.47 16.24 -2.24
N GLU A 228 6.61 16.36 -1.23
CA GLU A 228 6.73 17.39 -0.18
C GLU A 228 8.05 17.25 0.59
N ASP A 229 8.46 16.04 0.98
CA ASP A 229 9.73 15.79 1.69
C ASP A 229 10.97 16.22 0.87
N HIS A 230 10.85 16.25 -0.47
CA HIS A 230 11.96 16.60 -1.38
C HIS A 230 11.81 17.97 -2.05
N GLY A 231 10.72 18.69 -1.79
CA GLY A 231 10.45 19.98 -2.43
C GLY A 231 10.25 19.87 -3.96
N THR A 232 9.67 18.75 -4.42
CA THR A 232 9.38 18.49 -5.84
C THR A 232 7.88 18.44 -6.07
N ASP A 233 7.46 18.53 -7.33
CA ASP A 233 6.07 18.28 -7.69
C ASP A 233 5.74 16.77 -7.61
N PRO A 234 4.47 16.40 -7.35
CA PRO A 234 4.00 15.02 -7.45
C PRO A 234 4.25 14.44 -8.84
N THR A 235 4.55 13.14 -8.91
CA THR A 235 4.93 12.45 -10.14
C THR A 235 3.82 12.46 -11.21
N PHE A 236 2.55 12.50 -10.79
CA PHE A 236 1.40 12.50 -11.70
C PHE A 236 0.33 13.51 -11.29
N SER A 237 -0.41 14.02 -12.27
CA SER A 237 -1.55 14.92 -12.07
C SER A 237 -2.87 14.16 -12.11
N GLU A 238 -3.98 14.82 -11.69
CA GLU A 238 -5.33 14.25 -11.70
C GLU A 238 -5.81 13.79 -13.08
N GLN A 239 -5.22 14.30 -14.16
CA GLN A 239 -5.59 13.93 -15.54
C GLN A 239 -5.10 12.54 -15.94
N PHE A 240 -4.16 11.95 -15.18
CA PHE A 240 -3.56 10.66 -15.50
C PHE A 240 -4.35 9.46 -14.99
N TYR A 241 -5.32 9.65 -14.12
CA TYR A 241 -6.12 8.57 -13.55
C TYR A 241 -7.61 8.90 -13.52
N ASP A 242 -8.45 7.87 -13.49
CA ASP A 242 -9.89 7.97 -13.30
C ASP A 242 -10.41 7.10 -12.14
N THR A 243 -9.49 6.50 -11.40
CA THR A 243 -9.79 5.66 -10.24
C THR A 243 -10.53 6.46 -9.18
N LYS A 244 -11.77 6.05 -8.90
CA LYS A 244 -12.64 6.68 -7.91
C LYS A 244 -12.08 6.49 -6.49
N LEU A 245 -12.54 7.32 -5.56
CA LEU A 245 -12.30 7.08 -4.14
C LEU A 245 -12.83 5.71 -3.71
N PRO A 246 -12.17 5.05 -2.75
CA PRO A 246 -12.74 3.88 -2.09
C PRO A 246 -14.11 4.21 -1.47
N MET A 247 -14.90 3.18 -1.27
CA MET A 247 -16.22 3.32 -0.67
C MET A 247 -16.12 3.50 0.86
N ASN A 248 -17.09 4.20 1.44
CA ASN A 248 -17.22 4.32 2.90
C ASN A 248 -17.87 3.05 3.48
N ILE A 249 -17.09 2.00 3.68
CA ILE A 249 -17.53 0.66 4.09
C ILE A 249 -16.58 0.04 5.11
N ASN A 250 -17.03 -1.01 5.79
CA ASN A 250 -16.19 -1.88 6.59
C ASN A 250 -15.71 -3.07 5.77
N ASP A 251 -14.64 -3.75 6.21
CA ASP A 251 -14.15 -4.94 5.52
C ASP A 251 -15.18 -6.09 5.50
N ASP A 252 -16.06 -6.16 6.51
CA ASP A 252 -17.14 -7.15 6.55
C ASP A 252 -18.24 -6.94 5.50
N ASP A 253 -18.26 -5.78 4.83
CA ASP A 253 -19.24 -5.48 3.77
C ASP A 253 -18.80 -6.02 2.41
N ILE A 254 -17.55 -6.48 2.27
CA ILE A 254 -16.97 -6.97 1.02
C ILE A 254 -16.35 -8.37 1.19
N TYR A 255 -16.39 -9.15 0.10
CA TYR A 255 -15.77 -10.48 0.03
C TYR A 255 -15.38 -10.82 -1.42
N PRO A 256 -14.38 -11.71 -1.65
CA PRO A 256 -13.80 -11.93 -2.98
C PRO A 256 -14.80 -12.30 -4.08
N ASP A 257 -15.82 -13.10 -3.77
CA ASP A 257 -16.78 -13.63 -4.77
C ASP A 257 -18.03 -12.78 -4.97
N MET A 258 -18.07 -11.57 -4.40
CA MET A 258 -19.26 -10.71 -4.51
C MET A 258 -19.53 -10.27 -5.96
N LYS A 259 -20.83 -10.22 -6.31
CA LYS A 259 -21.27 -9.85 -7.65
C LYS A 259 -21.82 -8.43 -7.75
N GLU A 260 -22.31 -7.89 -6.65
CA GLU A 260 -22.88 -6.56 -6.58
C GLU A 260 -22.09 -5.71 -5.58
N PRO A 261 -21.88 -4.41 -5.88
CA PRO A 261 -21.19 -3.53 -4.97
C PRO A 261 -21.99 -3.36 -3.67
N PRO A 262 -21.33 -3.25 -2.51
CA PRO A 262 -22.01 -2.99 -1.26
C PRO A 262 -22.61 -1.58 -1.27
N LYS A 263 -23.59 -1.36 -0.42
CA LYS A 263 -24.13 -0.02 -0.18
C LYS A 263 -23.19 0.75 0.75
N GLU A 264 -22.80 1.95 0.36
CA GLU A 264 -22.04 2.84 1.23
C GLU A 264 -22.80 3.11 2.54
N ARG A 265 -22.04 3.13 3.63
CA ARG A 265 -22.54 3.45 4.95
C ARG A 265 -22.56 4.96 5.17
N VAL A 266 -23.55 5.44 5.91
CA VAL A 266 -23.57 6.81 6.44
C VAL A 266 -22.92 6.77 7.82
N GLY A 267 -21.97 7.66 8.07
CA GLY A 267 -21.26 7.74 9.35
C GLY A 267 -19.87 7.10 9.30
N CYS A 268 -19.29 6.90 10.49
CA CYS A 268 -17.94 6.38 10.63
C CYS A 268 -17.86 4.90 10.27
N THR A 269 -16.88 4.57 9.44
CA THR A 269 -16.49 3.21 9.09
C THR A 269 -14.99 3.04 9.32
N GLU A 270 -14.50 1.84 9.10
CA GLU A 270 -13.08 1.56 9.11
C GLU A 270 -12.30 2.33 8.04
N MET A 271 -12.94 2.75 6.93
CA MET A 271 -12.33 3.54 5.86
C MET A 271 -12.32 5.04 6.12
N THR A 272 -13.10 5.54 7.06
CA THR A 272 -13.35 6.98 7.27
C THR A 272 -12.05 7.79 7.36
N PHE A 273 -11.09 7.34 8.16
CA PHE A 273 -9.83 8.06 8.30
C PHE A 273 -9.02 8.12 6.99
N CYS A 274 -8.95 7.01 6.27
CA CYS A 274 -8.27 6.98 4.98
C CYS A 274 -8.98 7.87 3.95
N LEU A 275 -10.31 7.88 3.93
CA LEU A 275 -11.10 8.70 3.03
C LEU A 275 -10.86 10.20 3.29
N MET A 276 -10.84 10.63 4.55
CA MET A 276 -10.49 12.02 4.90
C MET A 276 -9.10 12.40 4.38
N ARG A 277 -8.11 11.52 4.53
CA ARG A 277 -6.75 11.75 4.02
C ARG A 277 -6.71 11.81 2.50
N PHE A 278 -7.50 10.99 1.81
CA PHE A 278 -7.58 11.00 0.34
C PHE A 278 -8.21 12.30 -0.17
N GLU A 279 -9.33 12.73 0.40
CA GLU A 279 -9.96 14.03 0.06
C GLU A 279 -8.99 15.20 0.30
N LEU A 280 -8.29 15.18 1.44
CA LEU A 280 -7.30 16.22 1.76
C LEU A 280 -6.13 16.20 0.77
N SER A 281 -5.62 15.02 0.37
CA SER A 281 -4.51 14.92 -0.57
C SER A 281 -4.84 15.50 -1.96
N VAL A 282 -6.09 15.35 -2.41
CA VAL A 282 -6.56 15.98 -3.66
C VAL A 282 -6.48 17.51 -3.56
N VAL A 283 -6.95 18.07 -2.44
CA VAL A 283 -6.91 19.52 -2.25
C VAL A 283 -5.48 20.03 -2.14
N MET A 284 -4.60 19.33 -1.42
CA MET A 284 -3.18 19.68 -1.31
C MET A 284 -2.50 19.69 -2.69
N ARG A 285 -2.75 18.69 -3.53
CA ARG A 285 -2.24 18.67 -4.91
C ARG A 285 -2.75 19.88 -5.71
N ARG A 286 -4.02 20.21 -5.60
CA ARG A 286 -4.61 21.36 -6.29
C ARG A 286 -4.09 22.70 -5.81
N LEU A 287 -3.76 22.84 -4.52
CA LEU A 287 -3.18 24.06 -3.94
C LEU A 287 -1.74 24.27 -4.37
N ASN A 288 -0.96 23.18 -4.49
CA ASN A 288 0.47 23.23 -4.80
C ASN A 288 0.77 23.16 -6.31
N PHE A 289 -0.23 22.80 -7.13
CA PHE A 289 -0.02 22.64 -8.56
C PHE A 289 0.23 23.99 -9.24
N THR A 290 1.39 24.11 -9.91
CA THR A 290 1.73 25.20 -10.82
C THR A 290 1.83 24.60 -12.22
N ALA A 291 1.00 25.06 -13.17
CA ALA A 291 1.05 24.53 -14.54
C ALA A 291 2.39 24.89 -15.18
N PRO A 292 3.12 23.94 -15.77
CA PRO A 292 4.38 24.23 -16.47
C PRO A 292 4.09 24.97 -17.78
N GLY A 293 4.88 26.00 -18.11
CA GLY A 293 4.94 26.56 -19.46
C GLY A 293 4.31 27.92 -19.67
N ASP A 294 3.97 28.67 -18.64
CA ASP A 294 3.64 30.08 -18.75
C ASP A 294 4.85 30.92 -18.32
N ASP A 295 5.36 31.77 -19.24
CA ASP A 295 6.47 32.68 -18.95
C ASP A 295 6.07 33.78 -17.94
N ASP A 296 4.78 33.92 -17.63
CA ASP A 296 4.27 34.80 -16.57
C ASP A 296 4.17 33.99 -15.25
N PRO A 297 5.05 34.25 -14.26
CA PRO A 297 5.04 33.55 -12.99
C PRO A 297 3.75 33.75 -12.17
N ASP A 298 2.90 34.73 -12.54
CA ASP A 298 1.66 35.02 -11.84
C ASP A 298 0.40 34.55 -12.60
N ALA A 299 0.47 34.27 -13.91
CA ALA A 299 -0.68 33.87 -14.72
C ALA A 299 -1.27 32.49 -14.34
N ASN A 300 -0.46 31.61 -13.77
CA ASN A 300 -0.85 30.24 -13.42
C ASN A 300 -0.99 29.96 -11.91
N LYS A 301 -0.74 30.96 -11.07
CA LYS A 301 -0.96 30.86 -9.63
C LYS A 301 -2.42 31.12 -9.33
N ARG A 302 -3.08 30.12 -8.72
CA ARG A 302 -4.41 30.37 -8.14
C ARG A 302 -4.35 31.55 -7.20
N THR A 303 -5.32 32.43 -7.32
CA THR A 303 -5.46 33.60 -6.41
C THR A 303 -5.67 33.11 -4.97
N LEU A 304 -5.36 33.95 -4.00
CA LEU A 304 -5.59 33.64 -2.59
C LEU A 304 -7.06 33.25 -2.34
N GLU A 305 -8.00 33.99 -2.96
CA GLU A 305 -9.43 33.72 -2.86
C GLU A 305 -9.82 32.33 -3.42
N GLU A 306 -9.20 31.87 -4.51
CA GLU A 306 -9.45 30.56 -5.08
C GLU A 306 -8.91 29.46 -4.17
N LYS A 307 -7.75 29.68 -3.55
CA LYS A 307 -7.18 28.76 -2.56
C LYS A 307 -8.05 28.66 -1.32
N GLU A 308 -8.51 29.78 -0.78
CA GLU A 308 -9.44 29.84 0.34
C GLU A 308 -10.75 29.10 0.04
N LYS A 309 -11.34 29.30 -1.13
CA LYS A 309 -12.54 28.55 -1.55
C LYS A 309 -12.34 27.05 -1.61
N LEU A 310 -11.18 26.59 -2.07
CA LEU A 310 -10.85 25.15 -2.09
C LEU A 310 -10.73 24.58 -0.67
N ILE A 311 -10.09 25.32 0.23
CA ILE A 311 -9.94 24.94 1.64
C ILE A 311 -11.31 24.88 2.32
N ASP A 312 -12.15 25.92 2.14
CA ASP A 312 -13.49 25.98 2.70
C ASP A 312 -14.40 24.86 2.17
N GLN A 313 -14.27 24.54 0.88
CA GLN A 313 -15.00 23.43 0.27
C GLN A 313 -14.53 22.09 0.87
N CYS A 314 -13.24 21.89 1.03
CA CYS A 314 -12.68 20.70 1.65
C CYS A 314 -13.20 20.54 3.10
N HIS A 315 -13.11 21.61 3.88
CA HIS A 315 -13.61 21.62 5.26
C HIS A 315 -15.09 21.21 5.33
N ARG A 316 -15.94 21.77 4.48
CA ARG A 316 -17.36 21.39 4.42
C ARG A 316 -17.55 19.92 4.07
N VAL A 317 -16.83 19.42 3.07
CA VAL A 317 -16.90 18.00 2.67
C VAL A 317 -16.49 17.09 3.82
N LEU A 318 -15.40 17.41 4.51
CA LEU A 318 -14.91 16.62 5.65
C LEU A 318 -15.92 16.64 6.82
N GLU A 319 -16.50 17.81 7.11
CA GLU A 319 -17.49 17.98 8.18
C GLU A 319 -18.76 17.19 7.86
N GLU A 320 -19.36 17.42 6.68
CA GLU A 320 -20.65 16.85 6.28
C GLU A 320 -20.59 15.33 6.05
N LYS A 321 -19.48 14.82 5.50
CA LYS A 321 -19.38 13.38 5.21
C LYS A 321 -18.87 12.56 6.38
N TYR A 322 -17.99 13.11 7.20
CA TYR A 322 -17.23 12.32 8.17
C TYR A 322 -17.27 12.86 9.59
N LEU A 323 -16.81 14.10 9.84
CA LEU A 323 -16.53 14.57 11.21
C LEU A 323 -17.78 14.69 12.08
N GLN A 324 -18.91 15.11 11.51
CA GLN A 324 -20.18 15.19 12.26
C GLN A 324 -20.65 13.86 12.85
N PHE A 325 -20.13 12.74 12.32
CA PHE A 325 -20.46 11.39 12.79
C PHE A 325 -19.38 10.78 13.70
N CYS A 326 -18.23 11.44 13.82
CA CYS A 326 -17.14 10.94 14.64
C CYS A 326 -17.35 11.36 16.11
N ASP A 327 -17.31 10.39 17.03
CA ASP A 327 -17.27 10.70 18.46
C ASP A 327 -15.84 11.14 18.82
N MET A 328 -15.67 12.42 19.07
CA MET A 328 -14.39 13.03 19.45
C MET A 328 -13.85 12.51 20.80
N ASN A 329 -14.67 11.77 21.56
CA ASN A 329 -14.27 11.20 22.85
C ASN A 329 -13.76 9.74 22.76
N ILE A 330 -13.86 9.10 21.58
CA ILE A 330 -13.27 7.78 21.38
C ILE A 330 -11.77 7.97 21.15
N PRO A 331 -10.90 7.52 22.05
CA PRO A 331 -9.46 7.51 21.78
C PRO A 331 -9.16 6.38 20.78
N TYR A 332 -9.36 6.63 19.49
CA TYR A 332 -8.60 5.92 18.49
C TYR A 332 -7.15 6.27 18.80
N GLY A 333 -6.34 5.29 19.18
CA GLY A 333 -4.92 5.38 19.54
C GLY A 333 -4.14 6.64 19.13
N PHE A 334 -4.53 7.78 19.66
CA PHE A 334 -4.06 9.14 19.34
C PHE A 334 -2.55 9.39 19.50
N PRO A 335 -1.74 8.57 20.23
CA PRO A 335 -0.29 8.82 20.28
C PRO A 335 0.39 8.72 18.91
N PHE A 336 -0.20 7.96 17.96
CA PHE A 336 0.39 7.76 16.63
C PHE A 336 -0.01 8.85 15.62
N PHE A 337 -1.12 9.55 15.86
CA PHE A 337 -1.60 10.62 14.97
C PHE A 337 -0.65 11.81 14.89
N SER A 338 0.02 12.16 15.98
CA SER A 338 0.96 13.28 15.99
C SER A 338 2.25 13.00 15.23
N GLN A 339 2.66 11.73 15.12
CA GLN A 339 3.86 11.32 14.38
C GLN A 339 3.59 11.07 12.87
N LEU A 340 2.33 10.86 12.49
CA LEU A 340 1.94 10.64 11.09
C LEU A 340 1.56 11.94 10.36
N LEU A 341 1.29 13.02 11.11
CA LEU A 341 0.97 14.34 10.58
C LEU A 341 2.16 15.31 10.64
N SER A 342 3.22 14.97 11.34
CA SER A 342 4.51 15.64 11.31
C SER A 342 5.41 15.08 10.23
#